data_336c8f1297bdbec9a410be9345b8820e
#
_entry.id   336c8f1297bdbec9a410be9345b8820e
#
_cell.length_a   1.000
_cell.length_b   1.000
_cell.length_c   1.000
_cell.angle_alpha   90.00
_cell.angle_beta   90.00
_cell.angle_gamma   90.00
#
_symmetry.space_group_name_H-M   'P 1'
#
loop_
_entity.id
_entity.type
_entity.pdbx_description
1 polymer ?
#
loop_
_entity_poly.entity_id
_entity_poly.type
_entity_poly.pdbx_seq_one_letter_code
_entity_poly.pdbx_strand_id
1 'polypeptide(L)' 'MTAEEYTEICLRFAEDTKNDGSLDDGRFFVTYRGGWMSSCNNSHGGVGVRWAFGKSETEIRRLAPIKLLEWQQMTEKN' A
#
# COMPACT_ATOMS: atom_id res chain seq x y z
N MET A 1 6.36 7.12 -8.85
CA MET A 1 4.97 6.59 -8.79
C MET A 1 4.00 7.74 -8.66
N THR A 2 2.96 7.75 -9.49
CA THR A 2 1.92 8.77 -9.42
C THR A 2 0.84 8.37 -8.44
N ALA A 3 0.01 9.34 -8.03
CA ALA A 3 -1.12 9.05 -7.16
C ALA A 3 -2.10 8.09 -7.83
N GLU A 4 -2.29 8.20 -9.13
CA GLU A 4 -3.16 7.29 -9.86
C GLU A 4 -2.63 5.86 -9.84
N GLU A 5 -1.34 5.70 -10.09
CA GLU A 5 -0.71 4.38 -10.04
C GLU A 5 -0.85 3.77 -8.65
N TYR A 6 -0.56 4.56 -7.63
CA TYR A 6 -0.65 4.09 -6.26
C TYR A 6 -2.08 3.70 -5.89
N THR A 7 -3.06 4.49 -6.30
CA THR A 7 -4.47 4.19 -6.05
C THR A 7 -4.85 2.84 -6.65
N GLU A 8 -4.45 2.60 -7.91
CA GLU A 8 -4.76 1.33 -8.56
C GLU A 8 -4.09 0.14 -7.85
N ILE A 9 -2.86 0.35 -7.39
CA ILE A 9 -2.15 -0.69 -6.63
C ILE A 9 -2.89 -1.00 -5.33
N CYS A 10 -3.35 0.03 -4.61
CA CYS A 10 -4.08 -0.17 -3.37
C CYS A 10 -5.42 -0.88 -3.60
N LEU A 11 -6.10 -0.53 -4.69
CA LEU A 11 -7.36 -1.20 -5.03
C LEU A 11 -7.13 -2.68 -5.33
N ARG A 12 -6.07 -2.98 -6.07
CA ARG A 12 -5.72 -4.36 -6.37
C ARG A 12 -5.35 -5.12 -5.10
N PHE A 13 -4.56 -4.50 -4.23
CA PHE A 13 -4.19 -5.11 -2.97
C PHE A 13 -5.43 -5.45 -2.15
N ALA A 14 -6.36 -4.51 -2.02
CA ALA A 14 -7.58 -4.74 -1.27
C ALA A 14 -8.41 -5.87 -1.86
N GLU A 15 -8.51 -5.94 -3.18
CA GLU A 15 -9.24 -7.01 -3.84
C GLU A 15 -8.58 -8.36 -3.66
N ASP A 16 -7.26 -8.41 -3.84
CA ASP A 16 -6.51 -9.66 -3.73
C ASP A 16 -6.53 -10.23 -2.31
N THR A 17 -6.68 -9.37 -1.31
CA THR A 17 -6.55 -9.78 0.07
C THR A 17 -7.86 -9.74 0.86
N LYS A 18 -8.96 -9.44 0.23
CA LYS A 18 -10.21 -9.21 0.97
C LYS A 18 -10.69 -10.40 1.79
N ASN A 19 -10.28 -11.60 1.44
CA ASN A 19 -10.69 -12.81 2.17
C ASN A 19 -9.54 -13.46 2.93
N ASP A 20 -8.44 -12.76 3.09
CA ASP A 20 -7.25 -13.32 3.70
C ASP A 20 -7.08 -12.81 5.12
N GLY A 21 -7.54 -13.59 6.09
CA GLY A 21 -7.45 -13.23 7.50
C GLY A 21 -6.03 -13.22 8.05
N SER A 22 -5.07 -13.79 7.32
CA SER A 22 -3.68 -13.82 7.79
C SER A 22 -3.02 -12.44 7.72
N LEU A 23 -3.68 -11.47 7.11
CA LEU A 23 -3.12 -10.13 6.98
C LEU A 23 -3.36 -9.24 8.19
N ASP A 24 -4.12 -9.69 9.17
CA ASP A 24 -4.49 -8.85 10.31
C ASP A 24 -3.29 -8.20 11.01
N ASP A 25 -2.22 -8.96 11.16
CA ASP A 25 -1.01 -8.46 11.81
C ASP A 25 0.10 -8.14 10.83
N GLY A 26 -0.17 -8.29 9.54
CA GLY A 26 0.85 -8.12 8.53
C GLY A 26 0.99 -6.67 8.09
N ARG A 27 2.16 -6.35 7.61
CA ARG A 27 2.43 -5.11 6.92
C ARG A 27 2.94 -5.46 5.54
N PHE A 28 2.33 -4.87 4.53
CA PHE A 28 2.67 -5.19 3.15
C PHE A 28 3.05 -3.93 2.40
N PHE A 29 3.98 -4.09 1.50
CA PHE A 29 4.47 -3.02 0.66
C PHE A 29 4.47 -3.50 -0.76
N VAL A 30 4.24 -2.62 -1.70
CA VAL A 30 4.42 -2.93 -3.11
C VAL A 30 5.87 -2.63 -3.46
N THR A 31 6.49 -3.53 -4.18
CA THR A 31 7.81 -3.27 -4.74
C THR A 31 7.64 -2.50 -6.04
N TYR A 32 8.71 -1.86 -6.50
CA TYR A 32 8.66 -1.20 -7.79
C TYR A 32 8.41 -2.16 -8.96
N ARG A 33 8.55 -3.45 -8.71
CA ARG A 33 8.28 -4.48 -9.72
C ARG A 33 6.89 -5.10 -9.57
N GLY A 34 6.09 -4.58 -8.66
CA GLY A 34 4.70 -4.97 -8.55
C GLY A 34 4.39 -6.17 -7.67
N GLY A 35 5.35 -6.64 -6.91
CA GLY A 35 5.10 -7.73 -5.97
C GLY A 35 4.76 -7.22 -4.59
N TRP A 36 4.06 -8.03 -3.80
CA TRP A 36 3.80 -7.71 -2.39
C TRP A 36 4.94 -8.26 -1.53
N MET A 37 5.30 -7.52 -0.49
CA MET A 37 6.31 -8.00 0.46
C MET A 37 5.92 -7.58 1.87
N SER A 38 6.38 -8.34 2.86
CA SER A 38 6.11 -8.03 4.25
C SER A 38 6.99 -6.88 4.73
N SER A 39 6.61 -6.31 5.88
CA SER A 39 7.32 -5.16 6.44
C SER A 39 8.78 -5.45 6.76
N CYS A 40 9.11 -6.68 7.05
CA CYS A 40 10.49 -7.02 7.39
C CYS A 40 11.45 -6.90 6.20
N ASN A 41 10.92 -6.79 5.00
CA ASN A 41 11.73 -6.69 3.79
C ASN A 41 11.60 -5.34 3.11
N ASN A 42 11.15 -4.32 3.82
CA ASN A 42 10.84 -3.03 3.22
C ASN A 42 12.05 -2.11 3.00
N SER A 43 13.23 -2.59 3.27
CA SER A 43 14.43 -1.75 3.23
C SER A 43 14.83 -1.26 1.84
N HIS A 44 14.15 -1.72 0.81
CA HIS A 44 14.53 -1.44 -0.58
C HIS A 44 13.47 -0.68 -1.37
N GLY A 45 12.75 0.21 -0.70
CA GLY A 45 11.90 1.14 -1.42
C GLY A 45 10.48 0.66 -1.73
N GLY A 46 9.95 -0.20 -0.90
CA GLY A 46 8.54 -0.56 -1.02
C GLY A 46 7.65 0.59 -0.57
N VAL A 47 6.44 0.64 -1.10
CA VAL A 47 5.44 1.63 -0.73
C VAL A 47 4.32 0.94 0.03
N GLY A 48 4.00 1.43 1.22
CA GLY A 48 3.02 0.79 2.09
C GLY A 48 1.62 0.78 1.52
N VAL A 49 0.97 -0.37 1.53
CA VAL A 49 -0.40 -0.52 1.06
C VAL A 49 -1.30 -1.22 2.09
N ARG A 50 -0.72 -1.65 3.23
CA ARG A 50 -1.45 -2.41 4.24
C ARG A 50 -2.69 -1.67 4.75
N TRP A 51 -2.65 -0.34 4.77
CA TRP A 51 -3.78 0.47 5.22
C TRP A 51 -5.04 0.21 4.41
N ALA A 52 -4.89 -0.23 3.16
CA ALA A 52 -6.03 -0.46 2.26
C ALA A 52 -6.77 -1.77 2.54
N PHE A 53 -6.22 -2.62 3.41
CA PHE A 53 -6.85 -3.89 3.73
C PHE A 53 -8.24 -3.66 4.33
N GLY A 54 -9.25 -4.27 3.74
CA GLY A 54 -10.62 -4.17 4.23
C GLY A 54 -11.34 -2.88 3.91
N LYS A 55 -10.71 -1.98 3.16
CA LYS A 55 -11.33 -0.71 2.81
C LYS A 55 -12.16 -0.84 1.53
N SER A 56 -13.18 0.00 1.43
CA SER A 56 -13.99 0.07 0.21
C SER A 56 -13.23 0.83 -0.88
N GLU A 57 -13.67 0.65 -2.13
CA GLU A 57 -13.08 1.38 -3.24
C GLU A 57 -13.14 2.89 -3.02
N THR A 58 -14.29 3.39 -2.55
CA THR A 58 -14.48 4.82 -2.31
C THR A 58 -13.47 5.35 -1.32
N GLU A 59 -13.26 4.62 -0.21
CA GLU A 59 -12.28 5.03 0.79
C GLU A 59 -10.86 5.00 0.25
N ILE A 60 -10.53 3.96 -0.50
CA ILE A 60 -9.19 3.83 -1.07
C ILE A 60 -8.91 4.97 -2.01
N ARG A 61 -9.86 5.30 -2.89
CA ARG A 61 -9.68 6.40 -3.84
C ARG A 61 -9.52 7.74 -3.14
N ARG A 62 -10.19 7.92 -2.02
CA ARG A 62 -10.09 9.15 -1.24
C ARG A 62 -8.76 9.25 -0.49
N LEU A 63 -8.31 8.15 0.09
CA LEU A 63 -7.17 8.15 0.99
C LEU A 63 -5.82 7.91 0.30
N ALA A 64 -5.81 7.21 -0.82
CA ALA A 64 -4.55 6.83 -1.46
C ALA A 64 -3.63 8.02 -1.76
N PRO A 65 -4.11 9.14 -2.33
CA PRO A 65 -3.21 10.27 -2.58
C PRO A 65 -2.58 10.81 -1.29
N ILE A 66 -3.36 10.84 -0.22
CA ILE A 66 -2.87 11.32 1.09
C ILE A 66 -1.82 10.36 1.63
N LYS A 67 -2.09 9.06 1.55
CA LYS A 67 -1.17 8.04 2.05
C LYS A 67 0.13 8.03 1.27
N LEU A 68 0.05 8.21 -0.03
CA LEU A 68 1.26 8.29 -0.85
C LEU A 68 2.11 9.48 -0.46
N LEU A 69 1.47 10.63 -0.24
CA LEU A 69 2.19 11.83 0.15
C LEU A 69 2.87 11.63 1.51
N GLU A 70 2.17 11.04 2.46
CA GLU A 70 2.74 10.74 3.77
C GLU A 70 3.96 9.84 3.65
N TRP A 71 3.86 8.80 2.83
CA TRP A 71 4.96 7.88 2.59
C TRP A 71 6.16 8.59 1.98
N GLN A 72 5.91 9.43 0.98
CA GLN A 72 6.98 10.17 0.31
C GLN A 72 7.68 11.13 1.28
N GLN A 73 6.92 11.77 2.15
CA GLN A 73 7.50 12.68 3.16
C GLN A 73 8.36 11.92 4.16
N MET A 74 7.91 10.73 4.56
CA MET A 74 8.69 9.91 5.47
C MET A 74 10.03 9.47 4.87
N THR A 75 10.02 9.08 3.60
CA THR A 75 11.23 8.65 2.94
C THR A 75 12.20 9.79 2.67
N GLU A 76 11.68 10.98 2.40
CA GLU A 76 12.52 12.14 2.11
C GLU A 76 13.29 12.64 3.33
N LYS A 77 12.81 12.32 4.52
CA LYS A 77 13.49 12.76 5.74
C LYS A 77 14.71 11.94 6.08
N ASN A 78 14.93 10.88 5.37
CA ASN A 78 16.08 10.04 5.56
C ASN A 78 17.11 10.30 4.48
#